data_a9cf41c3e915e3091a839631577eef34
#
_entry.id   a9cf41c3e915e3091a839631577eef34
#
_cell.length_a   1.000
_cell.length_b   1.000
_cell.length_c   1.000
_cell.angle_alpha   90.00
_cell.angle_beta   90.00
_cell.angle_gamma   90.00
#
_symmetry.space_group_name_H-M   'P 1'
#
loop_
_entity.id
_entity.type
_entity.pdbx_description
1 polymer ?
#
loop_
_entity_poly.entity_id
_entity_poly.type
_entity_poly.pdbx_seq_one_letter_code
_entity_poly.pdbx_strand_id
1 'polypeptide(L)'
;QTKLRDDVEFIPAHPMAGREVYGVQNSSDKIFVDANFIVVPTEKNTKDGIELCESLGKELGFARVTHLSPEMHDEMIAFLSQLTHAIAVSLMCCSDNDKICEYTGDSFRDLTRIAKINENMWCELFLLNKEALLREMDKFIMQIARMRTYIADGNESGIKEMMTTSTKRRKLFDA
;
A
#
# COMPACT_ATOMS: atom_id res chain seq x y z
N GLN A 1 3.29 -24.34 -1.69
CA GLN A 1 3.50 -25.18 -2.89
C GLN A 1 3.79 -26.66 -2.57
N THR A 2 4.27 -27.00 -1.36
CA THR A 2 4.55 -28.37 -0.94
C THR A 2 3.31 -29.25 -0.74
N LYS A 3 2.12 -28.70 -0.84
CA LYS A 3 0.83 -29.41 -0.67
C LYS A 3 0.04 -29.55 -1.98
N LEU A 4 0.57 -29.07 -3.10
CA LEU A 4 -0.10 -29.19 -4.38
C LEU A 4 0.21 -30.54 -5.05
N ARG A 5 -0.72 -31.02 -5.84
CA ARG A 5 -0.51 -32.17 -6.72
C ARG A 5 0.47 -31.78 -7.84
N ASP A 6 1.15 -32.73 -8.43
CA ASP A 6 2.17 -32.48 -9.47
C ASP A 6 1.57 -31.91 -10.78
N ASP A 7 0.26 -32.09 -10.98
CA ASP A 7 -0.49 -31.62 -12.15
C ASP A 7 -1.12 -30.23 -11.92
N VAL A 8 -0.81 -29.54 -10.80
CA VAL A 8 -1.38 -28.25 -10.42
C VAL A 8 -0.28 -27.22 -10.22
N GLU A 9 -0.44 -26.07 -10.84
CA GLU A 9 0.42 -24.91 -10.71
C GLU A 9 -0.27 -23.83 -9.89
N PHE A 10 0.43 -23.23 -8.93
CA PHE A 10 -0.03 -22.08 -8.17
C PHE A 10 0.75 -20.84 -8.58
N ILE A 11 0.04 -19.83 -9.06
CA ILE A 11 0.61 -18.55 -9.44
C ILE A 11 0.05 -17.49 -8.50
N PRO A 12 0.88 -16.90 -7.62
CA PRO A 12 0.44 -15.81 -6.77
C PRO A 12 0.09 -14.57 -7.60
N ALA A 13 -1.03 -13.95 -7.27
CA ALA A 13 -1.41 -12.67 -7.86
C ALA A 13 -2.10 -11.80 -6.81
N HIS A 14 -1.91 -10.48 -6.91
CA HIS A 14 -2.44 -9.51 -5.98
C HIS A 14 -3.16 -8.38 -6.72
N PRO A 15 -4.50 -8.36 -6.73
CA PRO A 15 -5.26 -7.22 -7.20
C PRO A 15 -5.09 -6.07 -6.20
N MET A 16 -4.50 -4.96 -6.63
CA MET A 16 -4.36 -3.73 -5.83
C MET A 16 -5.67 -2.96 -5.83
N ALA A 17 -6.70 -3.62 -5.32
CA ALA A 17 -8.09 -3.13 -5.31
C ALA A 17 -8.74 -3.52 -3.98
N GLY A 18 -9.40 -2.57 -3.35
CA GLY A 18 -10.07 -2.81 -2.08
C GLY A 18 -10.96 -1.64 -1.67
N ARG A 19 -11.85 -1.89 -0.73
CA ARG A 19 -12.69 -0.89 -0.08
C ARG A 19 -12.74 -1.16 1.41
N GLU A 20 -13.04 -0.12 2.19
CA GLU A 20 -13.13 -0.19 3.66
C GLU A 20 -14.44 -0.83 4.14
N VAL A 21 -14.98 -1.77 3.36
CA VAL A 21 -16.19 -2.56 3.66
C VAL A 21 -15.90 -4.04 3.42
N TYR A 22 -16.60 -4.91 4.14
CA TYR A 22 -16.41 -6.35 4.04
C TYR A 22 -17.74 -7.06 3.81
N GLY A 23 -17.64 -8.33 3.41
CA GLY A 23 -18.77 -9.21 3.16
C GLY A 23 -19.21 -9.21 1.70
N VAL A 24 -19.75 -10.35 1.27
CA VAL A 24 -20.18 -10.60 -0.11
C VAL A 24 -21.24 -9.61 -0.62
N GLN A 25 -22.07 -9.08 0.27
CA GLN A 25 -23.07 -8.07 -0.05
C GLN A 25 -22.47 -6.75 -0.56
N ASN A 26 -21.19 -6.52 -0.31
CA ASN A 26 -20.45 -5.35 -0.78
C ASN A 26 -19.56 -5.65 -1.99
N SER A 27 -19.67 -6.85 -2.58
CA SER A 27 -18.91 -7.22 -3.78
C SER A 27 -19.34 -6.36 -4.98
N SER A 28 -18.38 -5.98 -5.79
CA SER A 28 -18.58 -5.25 -7.05
C SER A 28 -17.38 -5.49 -7.97
N ASP A 29 -17.64 -5.78 -9.23
CA ASP A 29 -16.63 -5.88 -10.29
C ASP A 29 -15.95 -4.53 -10.57
N LYS A 30 -16.63 -3.43 -10.28
CA LYS A 30 -16.12 -2.06 -10.49
C LYS A 30 -14.87 -1.73 -9.66
N ILE A 31 -14.56 -2.50 -8.60
CA ILE A 31 -13.34 -2.26 -7.81
C ILE A 31 -12.07 -2.56 -8.59
N PHE A 32 -12.15 -3.33 -9.69
CA PHE A 32 -11.00 -3.69 -10.51
C PHE A 32 -10.69 -2.66 -11.60
N VAL A 33 -11.67 -1.83 -11.96
CA VAL A 33 -11.50 -0.80 -12.98
C VAL A 33 -10.45 0.21 -12.51
N ASP A 34 -9.48 0.51 -13.39
CA ASP A 34 -8.34 1.41 -13.13
C ASP A 34 -7.38 0.96 -12.02
N ALA A 35 -7.58 -0.22 -11.43
CA ALA A 35 -6.66 -0.79 -10.46
C ALA A 35 -5.46 -1.48 -11.13
N ASN A 36 -4.40 -1.74 -10.34
CA ASN A 36 -3.24 -2.52 -10.78
C ASN A 36 -3.41 -4.00 -10.38
N PHE A 37 -2.91 -4.90 -11.23
CA PHE A 37 -2.84 -6.33 -10.95
C PHE A 37 -1.39 -6.77 -10.93
N ILE A 38 -0.93 -7.29 -9.80
CA ILE A 38 0.44 -7.73 -9.61
C ILE A 38 0.47 -9.26 -9.73
N VAL A 39 1.21 -9.78 -10.69
CA VAL A 39 1.53 -11.21 -10.80
C VAL A 39 2.87 -11.43 -10.14
N VAL A 40 2.98 -12.45 -9.29
CA VAL A 40 4.19 -12.74 -8.50
C VAL A 40 4.72 -14.13 -8.87
N PRO A 41 5.29 -14.28 -10.08
CA PRO A 41 5.75 -15.59 -10.54
C PRO A 41 6.96 -16.07 -9.74
N THR A 42 7.06 -17.37 -9.59
CA THR A 42 8.19 -18.07 -8.99
C THR A 42 8.88 -18.93 -10.03
N GLU A 43 10.07 -19.44 -9.75
CA GLU A 43 10.81 -20.35 -10.63
C GLU A 43 10.04 -21.67 -10.97
N LYS A 44 8.97 -21.95 -10.22
CA LYS A 44 8.12 -23.13 -10.43
C LYS A 44 6.97 -22.87 -11.41
N ASN A 45 6.82 -21.64 -11.87
CA ASN A 45 5.71 -21.29 -12.74
C ASN A 45 6.10 -21.43 -14.21
N THR A 46 5.20 -22.03 -14.99
CA THR A 46 5.35 -22.13 -16.44
C THR A 46 5.04 -20.80 -17.10
N LYS A 47 5.62 -20.59 -18.30
CA LYS A 47 5.32 -19.40 -19.09
C LYS A 47 3.83 -19.31 -19.45
N ASP A 48 3.22 -20.42 -19.85
CA ASP A 48 1.81 -20.49 -20.23
C ASP A 48 0.90 -20.14 -19.04
N GLY A 49 1.24 -20.62 -17.84
CA GLY A 49 0.51 -20.30 -16.61
C GLY A 49 0.58 -18.81 -16.27
N ILE A 50 1.76 -18.21 -16.40
CA ILE A 50 1.95 -16.76 -16.18
C ILE A 50 1.12 -15.95 -17.20
N GLU A 51 1.19 -16.29 -18.49
CA GLU A 51 0.42 -15.62 -19.54
C GLU A 51 -1.10 -15.75 -19.34
N LEU A 52 -1.57 -16.89 -18.85
CA LEU A 52 -2.96 -17.08 -18.47
C LEU A 52 -3.37 -16.18 -17.31
N CYS A 53 -2.53 -16.05 -16.29
CA CYS A 53 -2.78 -15.17 -15.14
C CYS A 53 -2.83 -13.69 -15.56
N GLU A 54 -1.93 -13.26 -16.45
CA GLU A 54 -1.95 -11.91 -17.04
C GLU A 54 -3.23 -11.64 -17.83
N SER A 55 -3.64 -12.60 -18.66
CA SER A 55 -4.86 -12.50 -19.47
C SER A 55 -6.08 -12.34 -18.58
N LEU A 56 -6.15 -13.09 -17.49
CA LEU A 56 -7.21 -12.95 -16.49
C LEU A 56 -7.26 -11.53 -15.90
N GLY A 57 -6.11 -10.96 -15.54
CA GLY A 57 -6.05 -9.57 -15.05
C GLY A 57 -6.58 -8.57 -16.06
N LYS A 58 -6.25 -8.74 -17.35
CA LYS A 58 -6.75 -7.87 -18.44
C LYS A 58 -8.26 -8.03 -18.65
N GLU A 59 -8.77 -9.26 -18.63
CA GLU A 59 -10.21 -9.56 -18.81
C GLU A 59 -11.04 -9.00 -17.64
N LEU A 60 -10.51 -8.99 -16.43
CA LEU A 60 -11.14 -8.41 -15.24
C LEU A 60 -11.15 -6.87 -15.26
N GLY A 61 -10.52 -6.21 -16.23
CA GLY A 61 -10.55 -4.77 -16.42
C GLY A 61 -9.51 -3.99 -15.63
N PHE A 62 -8.44 -4.63 -15.15
CA PHE A 62 -7.32 -3.92 -14.53
C PHE A 62 -6.59 -3.03 -15.55
N ALA A 63 -6.27 -1.82 -15.14
CA ALA A 63 -5.56 -0.85 -15.99
C ALA A 63 -4.13 -1.27 -16.31
N ARG A 64 -3.49 -1.98 -15.40
CA ARG A 64 -2.09 -2.40 -15.54
C ARG A 64 -1.86 -3.76 -14.90
N VAL A 65 -1.13 -4.62 -15.62
CA VAL A 65 -0.60 -5.89 -15.11
C VAL A 65 0.91 -5.77 -14.99
N THR A 66 1.46 -6.06 -13.83
CA THR A 66 2.89 -5.91 -13.51
C THR A 66 3.42 -7.17 -12.86
N HIS A 67 4.67 -7.54 -13.14
CA HIS A 67 5.35 -8.65 -12.48
C HIS A 67 6.30 -8.12 -11.40
N LEU A 68 6.27 -8.77 -10.24
CA LEU A 68 7.25 -8.59 -9.17
C LEU A 68 7.76 -9.94 -8.70
N SER A 69 9.00 -9.99 -8.21
CA SER A 69 9.42 -11.15 -7.41
C SER A 69 8.68 -11.15 -6.06
N PRO A 70 8.61 -12.27 -5.34
CA PRO A 70 8.01 -12.32 -4.00
C PRO A 70 8.59 -11.25 -3.06
N GLU A 71 9.91 -11.08 -3.06
CA GLU A 71 10.61 -10.11 -2.20
C GLU A 71 10.24 -8.67 -2.57
N MET A 72 10.23 -8.36 -3.88
CA MET A 72 9.82 -7.03 -4.37
C MET A 72 8.35 -6.75 -4.09
N HIS A 73 7.47 -7.77 -4.20
CA HIS A 73 6.07 -7.65 -3.81
C HIS A 73 5.95 -7.25 -2.35
N ASP A 74 6.60 -7.98 -1.45
CA ASP A 74 6.51 -7.74 -0.01
C ASP A 74 7.04 -6.35 0.38
N GLU A 75 8.13 -5.89 -0.25
CA GLU A 75 8.66 -4.53 -0.08
C GLU A 75 7.68 -3.46 -0.59
N MET A 76 7.07 -3.66 -1.76
CA MET A 76 6.09 -2.71 -2.31
C MET A 76 4.82 -2.66 -1.47
N ILE A 77 4.32 -3.79 -0.99
CA ILE A 77 3.15 -3.84 -0.10
C ILE A 77 3.47 -3.19 1.25
N ALA A 78 4.66 -3.41 1.80
CA ALA A 78 5.10 -2.74 3.02
C ALA A 78 5.05 -1.21 2.88
N PHE A 79 5.55 -0.67 1.77
CA PHE A 79 5.61 0.78 1.55
C PHE A 79 4.26 1.37 1.14
N LEU A 80 3.61 0.81 0.10
CA LEU A 80 2.43 1.42 -0.52
C LEU A 80 1.13 1.19 0.24
N SER A 81 1.05 0.09 1.00
CA SER A 81 -0.16 -0.31 1.72
C SER A 81 0.03 -0.29 3.24
N GLN A 82 0.95 -1.08 3.76
CA GLN A 82 1.05 -1.29 5.20
C GLN A 82 1.55 -0.04 5.93
N LEU A 83 2.59 0.62 5.42
CA LEU A 83 3.09 1.88 6.00
C LEU A 83 2.03 2.97 5.98
N THR A 84 1.27 3.12 4.90
CA THR A 84 0.22 4.15 4.81
C THR A 84 -0.87 3.95 5.86
N HIS A 85 -1.27 2.70 6.11
CA HIS A 85 -2.22 2.39 7.19
C HIS A 85 -1.60 2.61 8.58
N ALA A 86 -0.35 2.22 8.79
CA ALA A 86 0.35 2.47 10.04
C ALA A 86 0.45 3.98 10.35
N ILE A 87 0.74 4.81 9.35
CA ILE A 87 0.76 6.28 9.47
C ILE A 87 -0.62 6.81 9.86
N ALA A 88 -1.67 6.40 9.15
CA ALA A 88 -3.03 6.88 9.40
C ALA A 88 -3.51 6.52 10.81
N VAL A 89 -3.30 5.28 11.23
CA VAL A 89 -3.61 4.80 12.59
C VAL A 89 -2.82 5.57 13.64
N SER A 90 -1.49 5.70 13.45
CA SER A 90 -0.63 6.42 14.40
C SER A 90 -1.01 7.89 14.51
N LEU A 91 -1.35 8.54 13.39
CA LEU A 91 -1.78 9.94 13.37
C LEU A 91 -3.08 10.12 14.18
N MET A 92 -4.04 9.21 14.04
CA MET A 92 -5.27 9.26 14.84
C MET A 92 -5.01 9.03 16.34
N CYS A 93 -3.97 8.29 16.70
CA CYS A 93 -3.57 8.06 18.09
C CYS A 93 -2.74 9.23 18.68
N CYS A 94 -2.39 10.27 17.90
CA CYS A 94 -1.62 11.41 18.42
C CYS A 94 -2.45 12.42 19.20
N SER A 95 -3.77 12.32 19.21
CA SER A 95 -4.66 13.30 19.87
C SER A 95 -5.79 12.61 20.59
N ASP A 96 -6.02 13.01 21.83
CA ASP A 96 -7.15 12.59 22.69
C ASP A 96 -8.33 13.57 22.61
N ASN A 97 -8.35 14.48 21.62
CA ASN A 97 -9.39 15.48 21.49
C ASN A 97 -10.64 14.91 20.82
N ASP A 98 -11.68 14.65 21.59
CA ASP A 98 -12.97 14.10 21.10
C ASP A 98 -13.70 15.01 20.11
N LYS A 99 -13.32 16.30 20.05
CA LYS A 99 -13.93 17.29 19.14
C LYS A 99 -13.11 17.52 17.88
N ILE A 100 -12.10 16.70 17.60
CA ILE A 100 -11.21 16.87 16.46
C ILE A 100 -11.97 16.98 15.13
N CYS A 101 -13.12 16.33 15.02
CA CYS A 101 -13.98 16.37 13.83
C CYS A 101 -14.57 17.76 13.54
N GLU A 102 -14.70 18.62 14.57
CA GLU A 102 -15.22 19.99 14.41
C GLU A 102 -14.19 20.94 13.77
N TYR A 103 -12.90 20.57 13.77
CA TYR A 103 -11.77 21.39 13.32
C TYR A 103 -11.10 20.86 12.07
N THR A 104 -11.51 19.69 11.56
CA THR A 104 -10.83 19.02 10.43
C THR A 104 -11.24 19.61 9.08
N GLY A 105 -10.25 19.81 8.20
CA GLY A 105 -10.43 20.01 6.77
C GLY A 105 -10.27 18.70 5.98
N ASP A 106 -10.36 18.79 4.66
CA ASP A 106 -10.31 17.64 3.76
C ASP A 106 -8.95 16.93 3.82
N SER A 107 -7.84 17.67 3.89
CA SER A 107 -6.50 17.08 3.97
C SER A 107 -6.34 16.08 5.12
N PHE A 108 -6.89 16.39 6.31
CA PHE A 108 -6.83 15.48 7.44
C PHE A 108 -7.72 14.26 7.22
N ARG A 109 -8.94 14.48 6.71
CA ARG A 109 -9.88 13.38 6.41
C ARG A 109 -9.33 12.43 5.36
N ASP A 110 -8.74 12.96 4.29
CA ASP A 110 -8.12 12.14 3.24
C ASP A 110 -6.98 11.30 3.79
N LEU A 111 -6.09 11.90 4.57
CA LEU A 111 -4.93 11.21 5.14
C LEU A 111 -5.33 10.14 6.17
N THR A 112 -6.43 10.34 6.90
CA THR A 112 -6.88 9.44 7.98
C THR A 112 -8.05 8.54 7.57
N ARG A 113 -8.54 8.63 6.34
CA ARG A 113 -9.67 7.84 5.84
C ARG A 113 -9.50 6.34 6.08
N ILE A 114 -8.29 5.84 5.88
CA ILE A 114 -7.92 4.44 6.03
C ILE A 114 -7.57 4.04 7.47
N ALA A 115 -7.68 4.95 8.45
CA ALA A 115 -7.45 4.63 9.86
C ALA A 115 -8.59 3.83 10.49
N LYS A 116 -9.79 3.84 9.89
CA LYS A 116 -10.89 2.95 10.27
C LYS A 116 -10.64 1.56 9.69
N ILE A 117 -10.06 0.69 10.47
CA ILE A 117 -9.38 -0.52 10.04
C ILE A 117 -9.98 -1.76 10.75
N ASN A 118 -9.93 -2.92 10.08
CA ASN A 118 -10.19 -4.21 10.75
C ASN A 118 -8.92 -4.62 11.51
N GLU A 119 -8.94 -4.46 12.82
CA GLU A 119 -7.79 -4.66 13.71
C GLU A 119 -7.21 -6.07 13.65
N ASN A 120 -8.05 -7.10 13.53
CA ASN A 120 -7.58 -8.48 13.49
C ASN A 120 -6.83 -8.78 12.20
N MET A 121 -7.44 -8.42 11.06
CA MET A 121 -6.83 -8.63 9.74
C MET A 121 -5.51 -7.85 9.60
N TRP A 122 -5.50 -6.58 9.98
CA TRP A 122 -4.31 -5.74 9.81
C TRP A 122 -3.19 -6.09 10.79
N CYS A 123 -3.52 -6.52 12.00
CA CYS A 123 -2.53 -7.06 12.93
C CYS A 123 -1.81 -8.26 12.32
N GLU A 124 -2.55 -9.19 11.73
CA GLU A 124 -1.98 -10.35 11.04
C GLU A 124 -1.11 -9.93 9.85
N LEU A 125 -1.59 -9.03 8.98
CA LEU A 125 -0.86 -8.54 7.81
C LEU A 125 0.45 -7.84 8.19
N PHE A 126 0.44 -7.02 9.25
CA PHE A 126 1.65 -6.35 9.73
C PHE A 126 2.68 -7.34 10.26
N LEU A 127 2.23 -8.37 10.98
CA LEU A 127 3.13 -9.37 11.56
C LEU A 127 3.67 -10.35 10.50
N LEU A 128 2.89 -10.69 9.49
CA LEU A 128 3.34 -11.56 8.40
C LEU A 128 4.41 -10.91 7.51
N ASN A 129 4.38 -9.60 7.35
CA ASN A 129 5.36 -8.84 6.56
C ASN A 129 6.26 -7.94 7.44
N LYS A 130 6.46 -8.34 8.70
CA LYS A 130 7.09 -7.54 9.75
C LYS A 130 8.41 -6.91 9.35
N GLU A 131 9.33 -7.70 8.78
CA GLU A 131 10.69 -7.24 8.49
C GLU A 131 10.71 -6.16 7.39
N ALA A 132 9.92 -6.32 6.33
CA ALA A 132 9.80 -5.31 5.29
C ALA A 132 9.12 -4.05 5.83
N LEU A 133 8.04 -4.21 6.58
CA LEU A 133 7.32 -3.08 7.17
C LEU A 133 8.18 -2.26 8.13
N LEU A 134 8.95 -2.91 9.00
CA LEU A 134 9.85 -2.19 9.92
C LEU A 134 10.91 -1.38 9.18
N ARG A 135 11.51 -1.93 8.11
CA ARG A 135 12.46 -1.17 7.28
C ARG A 135 11.82 0.09 6.67
N GLU A 136 10.59 0.00 6.20
CA GLU A 136 9.89 1.16 5.62
C GLU A 136 9.45 2.17 6.68
N MET A 137 9.02 1.71 7.86
CA MET A 137 8.74 2.57 9.02
C MET A 137 9.98 3.34 9.47
N ASP A 138 11.15 2.70 9.56
CA ASP A 138 12.40 3.34 9.93
C ASP A 138 12.78 4.45 8.93
N LYS A 139 12.64 4.19 7.62
CA LYS A 139 12.85 5.20 6.57
C LYS A 139 11.90 6.39 6.75
N PHE A 140 10.63 6.12 7.02
CA PHE A 140 9.64 7.18 7.23
C PHE A 140 9.93 7.99 8.49
N ILE A 141 10.26 7.33 9.61
CA ILE A 141 10.64 8.00 10.87
C ILE A 141 11.84 8.93 10.65
N MET A 142 12.85 8.48 9.90
CA MET A 142 14.00 9.34 9.56
C MET A 142 13.58 10.58 8.76
N GLN A 143 12.63 10.47 7.82
CA GLN A 143 12.17 11.62 7.04
C GLN A 143 11.35 12.61 7.89
N ILE A 144 10.50 12.12 8.77
CA ILE A 144 9.75 12.96 9.73
C ILE A 144 10.72 13.65 10.71
N ALA A 145 11.70 12.94 11.23
CA ALA A 145 12.72 13.51 12.11
C ALA A 145 13.54 14.61 11.39
N ARG A 146 13.90 14.37 10.12
CA ARG A 146 14.60 15.36 9.28
C ARG A 146 13.75 16.61 9.07
N MET A 147 12.48 16.46 8.72
CA MET A 147 11.56 17.59 8.57
C MET A 147 11.42 18.37 9.87
N ARG A 148 11.25 17.66 11.00
CA ARG A 148 11.19 18.28 12.33
C ARG A 148 12.44 19.09 12.63
N THR A 149 13.63 18.57 12.34
CA THR A 149 14.91 19.29 12.53
C THR A 149 14.95 20.56 11.70
N TYR A 150 14.62 20.50 10.41
CA TYR A 150 14.60 21.67 9.55
C TYR A 150 13.64 22.75 10.04
N ILE A 151 12.46 22.36 10.56
CA ILE A 151 11.49 23.30 11.15
C ILE A 151 12.06 23.91 12.44
N ALA A 152 12.64 23.11 13.32
CA ALA A 152 13.20 23.57 14.59
C ALA A 152 14.34 24.59 14.39
N ASP A 153 15.16 24.39 13.37
CA ASP A 153 16.33 25.20 13.05
C ASP A 153 15.98 26.41 12.14
N GLY A 154 14.71 26.53 11.70
CA GLY A 154 14.31 27.54 10.72
C GLY A 154 14.98 27.38 9.36
N ASN A 155 15.40 26.15 9.00
CA ASN A 155 16.09 25.86 7.76
C ASN A 155 15.12 25.82 6.57
N GLU A 156 14.76 27.02 6.06
CA GLU A 156 13.85 27.15 4.91
C GLU A 156 14.34 26.39 3.66
N SER A 157 15.64 26.40 3.40
CA SER A 157 16.23 25.73 2.24
C SER A 157 15.98 24.23 2.28
N GLY A 158 16.23 23.59 3.44
CA GLY A 158 16.00 22.17 3.63
C GLY A 158 14.51 21.79 3.52
N ILE A 159 13.63 22.61 4.07
CA ILE A 159 12.17 22.41 3.98
C ILE A 159 11.73 22.47 2.51
N LYS A 160 12.15 23.51 1.77
CA LYS A 160 11.80 23.70 0.36
C LYS A 160 12.34 22.56 -0.54
N GLU A 161 13.53 22.07 -0.26
CA GLU A 161 14.12 20.91 -0.97
C GLU A 161 13.27 19.65 -0.81
N MET A 162 12.86 19.33 0.43
CA MET A 162 11.99 18.18 0.68
C MET A 162 10.64 18.32 -0.03
N MET A 163 10.01 19.50 0.03
CA MET A 163 8.74 19.77 -0.65
C MET A 163 8.88 19.64 -2.18
N THR A 164 9.96 20.16 -2.76
CA THR A 164 10.23 20.07 -4.20
C THR A 164 10.42 18.61 -4.62
N THR A 165 11.14 17.83 -3.83
CA THR A 165 11.34 16.40 -4.06
C THR A 165 10.03 15.65 -4.02
N SER A 166 9.19 15.93 -3.02
CA SER A 166 7.85 15.35 -2.89
C SER A 166 6.99 15.66 -4.11
N THR A 167 6.92 16.93 -4.52
CA THR A 167 6.15 17.36 -5.69
C THR A 167 6.59 16.66 -6.98
N LYS A 168 7.91 16.53 -7.19
CA LYS A 168 8.43 15.80 -8.37
C LYS A 168 7.98 14.34 -8.38
N ARG A 169 8.03 13.67 -7.25
CA ARG A 169 7.60 12.26 -7.14
C ARG A 169 6.09 12.11 -7.31
N ARG A 170 5.29 13.02 -6.72
CA ARG A 170 3.83 12.97 -6.82
C ARG A 170 3.34 13.12 -8.27
N LYS A 171 4.02 13.94 -9.08
CA LYS A 171 3.70 14.11 -10.51
C LYS A 171 3.77 12.82 -11.33
N LEU A 172 4.47 11.78 -10.87
CA LEU A 172 4.50 10.48 -11.55
C LEU A 172 3.15 9.76 -11.52
N PHE A 173 2.23 10.18 -10.65
CA PHE A 173 0.87 9.62 -10.54
C PHE A 173 -0.14 10.36 -11.41
N ASP A 174 0.24 11.48 -12.01
CA ASP A 174 -0.63 12.31 -12.84
C ASP A 174 -0.42 12.04 -14.36
N ALA A 175 0.43 11.03 -14.68
CA ALA A 175 0.84 10.65 -16.03
C ALA A 175 -0.01 9.52 -16.61
#